data_8973b55ce576e98c2a1c6a930044a7a8
#
_entry.id   8973b55ce576e98c2a1c6a930044a7a8
#
_cell.length_a   1.000
_cell.length_b   1.000
_cell.length_c   1.000
_cell.angle_alpha   90.00
_cell.angle_beta   90.00
_cell.angle_gamma   90.00
#
_symmetry.space_group_name_H-M   'P 1'
#
loop_
_entity.id
_entity.type
_entity.pdbx_description
1 polymer ?
#
loop_
_entity_poly.entity_id
_entity_poly.type
_entity_poly.pdbx_seq_one_letter_code
_entity_poly.pdbx_strand_id
1 'polypeptide(L)'
;MRRPIRTGIAFVALAIPLQGCVLDRVFETHRQLCDASPRQVTVDRSSGSYRVWFDRPTLTRDDVEWLVGQPPTRAEPIAGGVRLVYVATQVGRPAEPGRELVAQLAFRDQGDGPKLIAATAPARLSTVVPQELIESAIAAICRPEISLAPPGARFDISSIDVSTLPDEERIVSLLGPPSFRNGTAIGYAFCLEPCDPRARPVARVGATFERDGRPRRAEIDYFRYQLTVDLVGKTATVALRLP
;
A
#
# COMPACT_ATOMS: atom_id res chain seq x y z
N MET A 1 -58.82 9.66 -7.74
CA MET A 1 -57.86 8.76 -8.42
C MET A 1 -56.52 9.46 -8.53
N ARG A 2 -55.54 9.13 -7.67
CA ARG A 2 -54.18 9.70 -7.66
C ARG A 2 -53.21 8.59 -8.02
N ARG A 3 -52.43 8.75 -9.13
CA ARG A 3 -51.38 7.84 -9.55
C ARG A 3 -50.08 8.16 -8.76
N PRO A 4 -49.39 7.19 -8.22
CA PRO A 4 -48.10 7.43 -7.57
C PRO A 4 -46.97 7.53 -8.61
N ILE A 5 -46.09 8.50 -8.37
CA ILE A 5 -44.87 8.80 -9.10
C ILE A 5 -43.86 7.66 -8.89
N ARG A 6 -43.53 6.95 -9.98
CA ARG A 6 -42.44 5.99 -10.04
C ARG A 6 -41.22 6.62 -10.76
N THR A 7 -40.47 7.46 -10.07
CA THR A 7 -39.26 8.10 -10.66
C THR A 7 -38.12 8.20 -9.62
N GLY A 8 -37.72 7.10 -9.02
CA GLY A 8 -36.68 7.14 -7.99
C GLY A 8 -35.63 6.03 -8.02
N ILE A 9 -35.73 5.05 -8.94
CA ILE A 9 -34.87 3.84 -8.85
C ILE A 9 -33.81 3.76 -9.95
N ALA A 10 -33.83 4.61 -10.95
CA ALA A 10 -32.96 4.50 -12.12
C ALA A 10 -31.53 5.05 -11.92
N PHE A 11 -31.27 5.88 -10.91
CA PHE A 11 -29.94 6.53 -10.74
C PHE A 11 -28.97 5.75 -9.87
N VAL A 12 -29.41 4.82 -9.04
CA VAL A 12 -28.53 4.02 -8.17
C VAL A 12 -27.92 2.84 -8.92
N ALA A 13 -28.56 2.34 -9.96
CA ALA A 13 -28.11 1.17 -10.72
C ALA A 13 -26.92 1.44 -11.67
N LEU A 14 -26.59 2.70 -11.99
CA LEU A 14 -25.51 3.04 -12.92
C LEU A 14 -24.15 3.21 -12.25
N ALA A 15 -24.09 3.42 -10.94
CA ALA A 15 -22.82 3.58 -10.20
C ALA A 15 -22.19 2.25 -9.74
N ILE A 16 -23.00 1.19 -9.67
CA ILE A 16 -22.53 -0.14 -9.21
C ILE A 16 -21.62 -0.85 -10.21
N PRO A 17 -21.84 -0.82 -11.54
CA PRO A 17 -20.97 -1.55 -12.47
C PRO A 17 -19.57 -0.98 -12.62
N LEU A 18 -19.34 0.31 -12.37
CA LEU A 18 -18.00 0.93 -12.46
C LEU A 18 -17.09 0.51 -11.28
N GLN A 19 -17.65 0.34 -10.09
CA GLN A 19 -16.92 -0.16 -8.93
C GLN A 19 -16.61 -1.66 -9.06
N GLY A 20 -17.49 -2.45 -9.65
CA GLY A 20 -17.28 -3.87 -9.93
C GLY A 20 -16.03 -4.10 -10.79
N CYS A 21 -15.86 -3.31 -11.86
CA CYS A 21 -14.69 -3.45 -12.74
C CYS A 21 -13.34 -3.19 -12.05
N VAL A 22 -13.24 -2.22 -11.14
CA VAL A 22 -12.01 -1.97 -10.36
C VAL A 22 -11.72 -3.12 -9.42
N LEU A 23 -12.72 -3.55 -8.66
CA LEU A 23 -12.57 -4.65 -7.70
C LEU A 23 -12.21 -5.95 -8.40
N ASP A 24 -12.83 -6.26 -9.55
CA ASP A 24 -12.51 -7.46 -10.33
C ASP A 24 -11.05 -7.45 -10.78
N ARG A 25 -10.52 -6.31 -11.23
CA ARG A 25 -9.09 -6.18 -11.60
C ARG A 25 -8.16 -6.27 -10.40
N VAL A 26 -8.56 -5.74 -9.25
CA VAL A 26 -7.81 -5.89 -7.99
C VAL A 26 -7.78 -7.36 -7.56
N PHE A 27 -8.90 -8.06 -7.60
CA PHE A 27 -8.97 -9.48 -7.28
C PHE A 27 -8.15 -10.32 -8.27
N GLU A 28 -8.19 -10.01 -9.56
CA GLU A 28 -7.38 -10.68 -10.56
C GLU A 28 -5.88 -10.45 -10.31
N THR A 29 -5.47 -9.22 -9.98
CA THR A 29 -4.08 -8.92 -9.62
C THR A 29 -3.66 -9.64 -8.34
N HIS A 30 -4.53 -9.71 -7.33
CA HIS A 30 -4.29 -10.48 -6.12
C HIS A 30 -4.14 -11.97 -6.44
N ARG A 31 -5.00 -12.53 -7.31
CA ARG A 31 -4.89 -13.92 -7.75
C ARG A 31 -3.55 -14.19 -8.43
N GLN A 32 -3.07 -13.30 -9.29
CA GLN A 32 -1.77 -13.42 -9.94
C GLN A 32 -0.60 -13.36 -8.96
N LEU A 33 -0.69 -12.54 -7.92
CA LEU A 33 0.28 -12.52 -6.82
C LEU A 33 0.37 -13.86 -6.09
N CYS A 34 -0.77 -14.57 -6.02
CA CYS A 34 -0.93 -15.77 -5.21
C CYS A 34 -0.78 -17.07 -6.00
N ASP A 35 -0.84 -17.02 -7.33
CA ASP A 35 -0.62 -18.18 -8.17
C ASP A 35 0.86 -18.58 -8.16
N ALA A 36 1.13 -19.77 -7.61
CA ALA A 36 2.50 -20.28 -7.46
C ALA A 36 3.11 -20.81 -8.77
N SER A 37 2.31 -20.99 -9.83
CA SER A 37 2.80 -21.57 -11.09
C SER A 37 1.87 -21.25 -12.28
N PRO A 38 2.40 -20.65 -13.36
CA PRO A 38 3.72 -20.02 -13.47
C PRO A 38 3.79 -18.72 -12.63
N ARG A 39 4.96 -18.36 -12.15
CA ARG A 39 5.16 -17.12 -11.41
C ARG A 39 4.76 -15.94 -12.29
N GLN A 40 3.63 -15.33 -11.98
CA GLN A 40 3.11 -14.14 -12.70
C GLN A 40 3.58 -12.82 -12.04
N VAL A 41 4.29 -12.95 -10.92
CA VAL A 41 4.84 -11.85 -10.17
C VAL A 41 6.27 -12.19 -9.75
N THR A 42 7.21 -11.33 -10.07
CA THR A 42 8.61 -11.47 -9.70
C THR A 42 9.01 -10.31 -8.80
N VAL A 43 9.64 -10.62 -7.66
CA VAL A 43 10.27 -9.62 -6.79
C VAL A 43 11.74 -9.54 -7.16
N ASP A 44 12.18 -8.37 -7.59
CA ASP A 44 13.57 -8.11 -7.99
C ASP A 44 14.19 -7.04 -7.07
N ARG A 45 15.43 -7.29 -6.63
CA ARG A 45 16.23 -6.38 -5.82
C ARG A 45 17.46 -5.83 -6.56
N SER A 46 17.63 -6.15 -7.83
CA SER A 46 18.86 -5.82 -8.58
C SER A 46 19.20 -4.33 -8.64
N SER A 47 18.20 -3.46 -8.48
CA SER A 47 18.35 -1.98 -8.50
C SER A 47 18.54 -1.34 -7.12
N GLY A 48 18.76 -2.11 -6.07
CA GLY A 48 18.79 -1.59 -4.69
C GLY A 48 17.42 -1.20 -4.14
N SER A 49 16.35 -1.56 -4.85
CA SER A 49 14.95 -1.36 -4.46
C SER A 49 14.17 -2.64 -4.71
N TYR A 50 13.11 -2.86 -3.94
CA TYR A 50 12.19 -3.94 -4.28
C TYR A 50 11.32 -3.51 -5.44
N ARG A 51 11.27 -4.35 -6.48
CA ARG A 51 10.41 -4.19 -7.64
C ARG A 51 9.56 -5.43 -7.82
N VAL A 52 8.26 -5.22 -7.96
CA VAL A 52 7.27 -6.25 -8.26
C VAL A 52 6.88 -6.10 -9.72
N TRP A 53 7.06 -7.16 -10.51
CA TRP A 53 6.67 -7.22 -11.91
C TRP A 53 5.39 -8.02 -12.07
N PHE A 54 4.52 -7.58 -12.98
CA PHE A 54 3.28 -8.25 -13.33
C PHE A 54 3.36 -8.72 -14.77
N ASP A 55 3.37 -10.04 -14.99
CA ASP A 55 3.47 -10.64 -16.34
C ASP A 55 2.16 -10.47 -17.12
N ARG A 56 1.03 -10.47 -16.44
CA ARG A 56 -0.31 -10.26 -17.02
C ARG A 56 -1.01 -9.09 -16.34
N PRO A 57 -0.57 -7.86 -16.60
CA PRO A 57 -1.07 -6.71 -15.89
C PRO A 57 -2.55 -6.44 -16.20
N THR A 58 -3.35 -6.21 -15.17
CA THR A 58 -4.78 -5.93 -15.29
C THR A 58 -5.15 -4.53 -14.79
N LEU A 59 -4.45 -4.01 -13.77
CA LEU A 59 -4.72 -2.71 -13.20
C LEU A 59 -4.40 -1.59 -14.18
N THR A 60 -5.38 -0.72 -14.40
CA THR A 60 -5.21 0.52 -15.18
C THR A 60 -4.62 1.64 -14.31
N ARG A 61 -4.24 2.72 -14.97
CA ARG A 61 -3.82 3.94 -14.27
C ARG A 61 -4.91 4.48 -13.36
N ASP A 62 -6.15 4.56 -13.83
CA ASP A 62 -7.28 5.07 -13.07
C ASP A 62 -7.59 4.21 -11.84
N ASP A 63 -7.43 2.88 -11.96
CA ASP A 63 -7.59 1.97 -10.81
C ASP A 63 -6.57 2.28 -9.72
N VAL A 64 -5.32 2.49 -10.13
CA VAL A 64 -4.24 2.79 -9.18
C VAL A 64 -4.42 4.17 -8.55
N GLU A 65 -4.77 5.19 -9.31
CA GLU A 65 -5.07 6.51 -8.77
C GLU A 65 -6.27 6.46 -7.80
N TRP A 66 -7.28 5.64 -8.10
CA TRP A 66 -8.41 5.40 -7.21
C TRP A 66 -7.98 4.66 -5.91
N LEU A 67 -7.12 3.65 -6.02
CA LEU A 67 -6.59 2.90 -4.88
C LEU A 67 -5.70 3.78 -3.99
N VAL A 68 -4.82 4.56 -4.60
CA VAL A 68 -3.93 5.50 -3.88
C VAL A 68 -4.73 6.66 -3.28
N GLY A 69 -5.84 7.05 -3.91
CA GLY A 69 -6.73 8.12 -3.45
C GLY A 69 -6.15 9.52 -3.61
N GLN A 70 -5.01 9.65 -4.31
CA GLN A 70 -4.31 10.91 -4.57
C GLN A 70 -3.63 10.84 -5.95
N PRO A 71 -3.49 11.98 -6.64
CA PRO A 71 -2.72 12.04 -7.87
C PRO A 71 -1.22 11.78 -7.59
N PRO A 72 -0.46 11.30 -8.58
CA PRO A 72 0.98 11.17 -8.45
C PRO A 72 1.66 12.53 -8.32
N THR A 73 2.79 12.58 -7.63
CA THR A 73 3.65 13.78 -7.54
C THR A 73 4.10 14.22 -8.93
N ARG A 74 4.44 13.25 -9.79
CA ARG A 74 4.77 13.49 -11.19
C ARG A 74 4.54 12.26 -12.05
N ALA A 75 4.37 12.48 -13.35
CA ALA A 75 4.31 11.43 -14.36
C ALA A 75 5.48 11.62 -15.34
N GLU A 76 6.25 10.55 -15.55
CA GLU A 76 7.44 10.52 -16.39
C GLU A 76 7.19 9.62 -17.61
N PRO A 77 7.42 10.08 -18.85
CA PRO A 77 7.33 9.20 -20.00
C PRO A 77 8.42 8.14 -19.94
N ILE A 78 8.07 6.91 -20.30
CA ILE A 78 9.00 5.79 -20.49
C ILE A 78 8.73 5.12 -21.85
N ALA A 79 9.62 4.26 -22.30
CA ALA A 79 9.44 3.55 -23.56
C ALA A 79 8.13 2.74 -23.58
N GLY A 80 7.20 3.16 -24.42
CA GLY A 80 5.88 2.53 -24.59
C GLY A 80 4.90 2.75 -23.45
N GLY A 81 5.09 3.82 -22.62
CA GLY A 81 4.18 4.05 -21.51
C GLY A 81 4.51 5.24 -20.62
N VAL A 82 4.11 5.15 -19.36
CA VAL A 82 4.28 6.21 -18.34
C VAL A 82 4.68 5.59 -17.00
N ARG A 83 5.51 6.32 -16.26
CA ARG A 83 5.84 6.03 -14.86
C ARG A 83 5.19 7.08 -13.98
N LEU A 84 4.35 6.66 -13.04
CA LEU A 84 3.84 7.51 -11.98
C LEU A 84 4.79 7.45 -10.79
N VAL A 85 5.15 8.61 -10.25
CA VAL A 85 6.05 8.74 -9.12
C VAL A 85 5.29 9.38 -7.97
N TYR A 86 5.29 8.72 -6.84
CA TYR A 86 4.73 9.19 -5.59
C TYR A 86 5.87 9.47 -4.62
N VAL A 87 5.96 10.71 -4.15
CA VAL A 87 6.98 11.13 -3.19
C VAL A 87 6.28 11.45 -1.88
N ALA A 88 6.60 10.71 -0.84
CA ALA A 88 6.09 10.96 0.50
C ALA A 88 7.18 11.57 1.37
N THR A 89 6.85 12.69 2.02
CA THR A 89 7.71 13.41 2.95
C THR A 89 7.09 13.44 4.34
N GLN A 90 7.93 13.50 5.37
CA GLN A 90 7.48 13.56 6.75
C GLN A 90 6.91 14.95 7.05
N VAL A 91 5.68 14.98 7.58
CA VAL A 91 4.99 16.23 7.95
C VAL A 91 5.78 16.99 9.03
N GLY A 92 5.88 18.31 8.84
CA GLY A 92 6.53 19.21 9.80
C GLY A 92 8.06 19.18 9.76
N ARG A 93 8.65 18.54 8.75
CA ARG A 93 10.10 18.56 8.51
C ARG A 93 10.40 19.10 7.12
N PRO A 94 11.51 19.85 6.98
CA PRO A 94 11.98 20.22 5.64
C PRO A 94 12.27 18.93 4.86
N ALA A 95 11.97 18.96 3.57
CA ALA A 95 12.38 17.90 2.65
C ALA A 95 13.91 17.81 2.66
N GLU A 96 14.46 16.79 3.30
CA GLU A 96 15.89 16.51 3.27
C GLU A 96 16.16 15.59 2.09
N PRO A 97 17.01 15.98 1.14
CA PRO A 97 17.37 15.15 -0.01
C PRO A 97 17.78 13.74 0.44
N GLY A 98 17.12 12.75 -0.14
CA GLY A 98 17.35 11.34 0.18
C GLY A 98 16.61 10.80 1.41
N ARG A 99 15.75 11.57 2.06
CA ARG A 99 14.84 11.07 3.11
C ARG A 99 13.41 10.86 2.64
N GLU A 100 13.11 11.22 1.42
CA GLU A 100 11.82 10.97 0.83
C GLU A 100 11.61 9.46 0.61
N LEU A 101 10.38 9.04 0.78
CA LEU A 101 9.93 7.70 0.38
C LEU A 101 9.36 7.80 -1.03
N VAL A 102 10.13 7.33 -2.01
CA VAL A 102 9.76 7.39 -3.43
C VAL A 102 9.26 6.04 -3.89
N ALA A 103 7.96 5.95 -4.19
CA ALA A 103 7.36 4.79 -4.85
C ALA A 103 7.16 5.09 -6.34
N GLN A 104 7.38 4.11 -7.20
CA GLN A 104 7.23 4.25 -8.64
C GLN A 104 6.33 3.15 -9.21
N LEU A 105 5.40 3.53 -10.07
CA LEU A 105 4.45 2.61 -10.72
C LEU A 105 4.58 2.79 -12.23
N ALA A 106 5.06 1.75 -12.91
CA ALA A 106 5.28 1.78 -14.35
C ALA A 106 4.08 1.17 -15.08
N PHE A 107 3.57 1.89 -16.06
CA PHE A 107 2.47 1.49 -16.93
C PHE A 107 2.97 1.39 -18.37
N ARG A 108 2.50 0.38 -19.08
CA ARG A 108 2.78 0.21 -20.51
C ARG A 108 1.48 -0.07 -21.24
N ASP A 109 1.38 0.43 -22.47
CA ASP A 109 0.27 0.12 -23.35
C ASP A 109 0.28 -1.37 -23.71
N GLN A 110 -0.87 -2.02 -23.55
CA GLN A 110 -1.10 -3.43 -23.84
C GLN A 110 -2.10 -3.60 -25.00
N GLY A 111 -2.39 -2.51 -25.75
CA GLY A 111 -3.35 -2.51 -26.85
C GLY A 111 -4.78 -2.14 -26.44
N ASP A 112 -5.15 -2.38 -25.18
CA ASP A 112 -6.41 -1.97 -24.56
C ASP A 112 -6.21 -0.86 -23.51
N GLY A 113 -5.08 -0.14 -23.60
CA GLY A 113 -4.67 0.95 -22.75
C GLY A 113 -3.54 0.60 -21.77
N PRO A 114 -3.03 1.62 -21.06
CA PRO A 114 -1.89 1.46 -20.16
C PRO A 114 -2.25 0.62 -18.94
N LYS A 115 -1.49 -0.47 -18.71
CA LYS A 115 -1.61 -1.36 -17.55
C LYS A 115 -0.37 -1.29 -16.66
N LEU A 116 -0.55 -1.50 -15.36
CA LEU A 116 0.53 -1.53 -14.37
C LEU A 116 1.42 -2.75 -14.56
N ILE A 117 2.61 -2.56 -15.13
CA ILE A 117 3.58 -3.62 -15.38
C ILE A 117 4.58 -3.82 -14.24
N ALA A 118 4.82 -2.78 -13.44
CA ALA A 118 5.73 -2.88 -12.30
C ALA A 118 5.41 -1.86 -11.22
N ALA A 119 5.63 -2.26 -9.98
CA ALA A 119 5.64 -1.39 -8.80
C ALA A 119 7.03 -1.45 -8.14
N THR A 120 7.63 -0.30 -7.86
CA THR A 120 8.94 -0.19 -7.20
C THR A 120 8.75 0.48 -5.85
N ALA A 121 9.16 -0.20 -4.79
CA ALA A 121 9.15 0.32 -3.43
C ALA A 121 10.29 1.34 -3.23
N PRO A 122 10.19 2.21 -2.21
CA PRO A 122 11.28 3.12 -1.86
C PRO A 122 12.60 2.37 -1.62
N ALA A 123 13.70 2.85 -2.23
CA ALA A 123 15.01 2.19 -2.17
C ALA A 123 15.49 1.95 -0.71
N ARG A 124 15.21 2.90 0.18
CA ARG A 124 15.57 2.77 1.60
C ARG A 124 14.95 1.56 2.30
N LEU A 125 13.76 1.10 1.87
CA LEU A 125 13.15 -0.09 2.47
C LEU A 125 14.02 -1.32 2.29
N SER A 126 14.73 -1.45 1.17
CA SER A 126 15.58 -2.60 0.91
C SER A 126 16.84 -2.67 1.81
N THR A 127 17.18 -1.58 2.50
CA THR A 127 18.33 -1.56 3.44
C THR A 127 17.97 -2.11 4.81
N VAL A 128 16.68 -2.12 5.17
CA VAL A 128 16.22 -2.55 6.51
C VAL A 128 15.22 -3.70 6.46
N VAL A 129 14.56 -3.91 5.33
CA VAL A 129 13.60 -5.01 5.13
C VAL A 129 14.26 -6.07 4.27
N PRO A 130 14.52 -7.28 4.78
CA PRO A 130 15.09 -8.37 3.97
C PRO A 130 14.07 -8.88 2.93
N GLN A 131 14.58 -9.47 1.84
CA GLN A 131 13.73 -9.97 0.76
C GLN A 131 12.78 -11.08 1.23
N GLU A 132 13.26 -11.95 2.09
CA GLU A 132 12.51 -13.06 2.67
C GLU A 132 11.28 -12.58 3.44
N LEU A 133 11.36 -11.39 4.05
CA LEU A 133 10.22 -10.77 4.73
C LEU A 133 9.16 -10.30 3.73
N ILE A 134 9.57 -9.73 2.60
CA ILE A 134 8.64 -9.34 1.52
C ILE A 134 7.95 -10.58 0.93
N GLU A 135 8.72 -11.64 0.66
CA GLU A 135 8.17 -12.89 0.13
C GLU A 135 7.20 -13.54 1.11
N SER A 136 7.54 -13.56 2.41
CA SER A 136 6.65 -14.06 3.46
C SER A 136 5.38 -13.22 3.61
N ALA A 137 5.49 -11.89 3.49
CA ALA A 137 4.35 -10.99 3.52
C ALA A 137 3.42 -11.23 2.31
N ILE A 138 3.99 -11.40 1.10
CA ILE A 138 3.21 -11.77 -0.10
C ILE A 138 2.51 -13.11 0.11
N ALA A 139 3.20 -14.12 0.65
CA ALA A 139 2.59 -15.42 0.93
C ALA A 139 1.45 -15.32 1.96
N ALA A 140 1.58 -14.47 2.98
CA ALA A 140 0.55 -14.25 3.98
C ALA A 140 -0.71 -13.62 3.39
N ILE A 141 -0.58 -12.60 2.52
CA ILE A 141 -1.74 -11.95 1.90
C ILE A 141 -2.52 -12.86 0.93
N CYS A 142 -1.94 -13.99 0.54
CA CYS A 142 -2.59 -14.96 -0.34
C CYS A 142 -3.63 -15.84 0.34
N ARG A 143 -3.77 -15.76 1.66
CA ARG A 143 -4.75 -16.55 2.44
C ARG A 143 -5.57 -15.65 3.37
N PRO A 144 -6.32 -14.68 2.83
CA PRO A 144 -7.10 -13.76 3.65
C PRO A 144 -8.34 -14.42 4.22
N GLU A 145 -8.63 -14.13 5.49
CA GLU A 145 -9.98 -14.27 6.05
C GLU A 145 -10.74 -12.97 5.80
N ILE A 146 -11.67 -12.99 4.86
CA ILE A 146 -12.41 -11.78 4.46
C ILE A 146 -13.60 -11.58 5.40
N SER A 147 -13.77 -10.35 5.91
CA SER A 147 -14.95 -9.89 6.65
C SER A 147 -15.70 -8.86 5.83
N LEU A 148 -17.04 -8.98 5.81
CA LEU A 148 -17.92 -8.01 5.17
C LEU A 148 -18.48 -6.97 6.15
N ALA A 149 -18.42 -7.25 7.47
CA ALA A 149 -18.94 -6.38 8.51
C ALA A 149 -18.08 -6.45 9.79
N PRO A 150 -17.18 -5.51 10.05
CA PRO A 150 -16.75 -4.42 9.16
C PRO A 150 -15.97 -4.94 7.94
N PRO A 151 -15.99 -4.21 6.81
CA PRO A 151 -15.28 -4.66 5.62
C PRO A 151 -13.77 -4.64 5.86
N GLY A 152 -13.13 -5.78 5.58
CA GLY A 152 -11.71 -5.94 5.84
C GLY A 152 -11.20 -7.34 5.53
N ALA A 153 -9.91 -7.55 5.78
CA ALA A 153 -9.26 -8.85 5.65
C ALA A 153 -8.31 -9.06 6.83
N ARG A 154 -8.24 -10.30 7.29
CA ARG A 154 -7.28 -10.75 8.29
C ARG A 154 -6.34 -11.76 7.65
N PHE A 155 -5.08 -11.71 8.03
CA PHE A 155 -4.01 -12.55 7.52
C PHE A 155 -3.27 -13.20 8.68
N ASP A 156 -2.97 -14.48 8.53
CA ASP A 156 -2.03 -15.19 9.41
C ASP A 156 -0.60 -14.86 8.96
N ILE A 157 0.18 -14.27 9.87
CA ILE A 157 1.59 -13.92 9.65
C ILE A 157 2.55 -14.79 10.48
N SER A 158 2.09 -15.96 10.92
CA SER A 158 2.90 -16.89 11.74
C SER A 158 4.18 -17.37 11.03
N SER A 159 4.18 -17.35 9.69
CA SER A 159 5.34 -17.68 8.86
C SER A 159 6.41 -16.57 8.80
N ILE A 160 6.09 -15.36 9.25
CA ILE A 160 7.04 -14.26 9.28
C ILE A 160 7.98 -14.43 10.48
N ASP A 161 9.28 -14.47 10.20
CA ASP A 161 10.29 -14.45 11.24
C ASP A 161 10.43 -13.02 11.81
N VAL A 162 9.86 -12.83 13.01
CA VAL A 162 9.85 -11.53 13.71
C VAL A 162 11.27 -11.04 14.03
N SER A 163 12.25 -11.95 14.15
CA SER A 163 13.64 -11.59 14.45
C SER A 163 14.31 -10.86 13.29
N THR A 164 13.80 -10.99 12.08
CA THR A 164 14.30 -10.29 10.89
C THR A 164 13.73 -8.88 10.72
N LEU A 165 12.72 -8.53 11.52
CA LEU A 165 12.11 -7.20 11.46
C LEU A 165 13.07 -6.14 11.99
N PRO A 166 13.02 -4.92 11.43
CA PRO A 166 13.83 -3.82 11.91
C PRO A 166 13.43 -3.44 13.36
N ASP A 167 14.42 -3.30 14.20
CA ASP A 167 14.26 -2.71 15.53
C ASP A 167 14.00 -1.19 15.46
N GLU A 168 13.76 -0.57 16.61
CA GLU A 168 13.49 0.86 16.70
C GLU A 168 14.62 1.70 16.11
N GLU A 169 15.88 1.37 16.35
CA GLU A 169 17.03 2.13 15.86
C GLU A 169 17.09 2.11 14.32
N ARG A 170 16.87 0.96 13.72
CA ARG A 170 16.83 0.82 12.27
C ARG A 170 15.68 1.58 11.65
N ILE A 171 14.50 1.55 12.27
CA ILE A 171 13.34 2.35 11.81
C ILE A 171 13.67 3.85 11.89
N VAL A 172 14.24 4.31 12.99
CA VAL A 172 14.64 5.72 13.15
C VAL A 172 15.76 6.10 12.18
N SER A 173 16.72 5.22 11.91
CA SER A 173 17.77 5.47 10.89
C SER A 173 17.19 5.59 9.48
N LEU A 174 16.17 4.80 9.18
CA LEU A 174 15.48 4.81 7.88
C LEU A 174 14.61 6.06 7.69
N LEU A 175 13.72 6.30 8.64
CA LEU A 175 12.66 7.32 8.51
C LEU A 175 13.06 8.66 9.13
N GLY A 176 14.17 8.71 9.86
CA GLY A 176 14.57 9.85 10.67
C GLY A 176 13.85 9.88 12.02
N PRO A 177 14.03 10.97 12.80
CA PRO A 177 13.37 11.11 14.08
C PRO A 177 11.84 11.06 13.95
N PRO A 178 11.13 10.35 14.86
CA PRO A 178 9.68 10.21 14.77
C PRO A 178 8.96 11.55 15.00
N SER A 179 7.75 11.68 14.45
CA SER A 179 6.86 12.84 14.67
C SER A 179 6.33 12.89 16.11
N PHE A 180 6.15 11.73 16.73
CA PHE A 180 5.84 11.61 18.14
C PHE A 180 6.51 10.38 18.75
N ARG A 181 6.73 10.46 20.09
CA ARG A 181 7.25 9.35 20.88
C ARG A 181 6.52 9.34 22.23
N ASN A 182 6.06 8.15 22.65
CA ASN A 182 5.45 7.94 23.97
C ASN A 182 5.87 6.57 24.51
N GLY A 183 6.79 6.56 25.47
CA GLY A 183 7.40 5.33 25.99
C GLY A 183 8.03 4.50 24.88
N THR A 184 7.53 3.28 24.69
CA THR A 184 7.96 2.34 23.64
C THR A 184 7.23 2.53 22.31
N ALA A 185 6.39 3.56 22.16
CA ALA A 185 5.68 3.84 20.92
C ALA A 185 6.33 5.01 20.17
N ILE A 186 6.54 4.83 18.88
CA ILE A 186 6.96 5.89 17.96
C ILE A 186 5.95 6.01 16.82
N GLY A 187 5.88 7.20 16.21
CA GLY A 187 5.01 7.40 15.07
C GLY A 187 5.48 8.49 14.13
N TYR A 188 5.04 8.33 12.91
CA TYR A 188 5.37 9.17 11.78
C TYR A 188 4.10 9.60 11.06
N ALA A 189 4.10 10.82 10.55
CA ALA A 189 3.06 11.33 9.68
C ALA A 189 3.69 11.75 8.35
N PHE A 190 3.11 11.29 7.25
CA PHE A 190 3.58 11.57 5.90
C PHE A 190 2.51 12.27 5.08
N CYS A 191 2.94 13.10 4.14
CA CYS A 191 2.11 13.65 3.07
C CYS A 191 2.74 13.33 1.71
N LEU A 192 1.92 13.24 0.68
CA LEU A 192 2.40 13.17 -0.70
C LEU A 192 2.69 14.59 -1.20
N GLU A 193 3.77 14.75 -1.95
CA GLU A 193 4.11 16.04 -2.55
C GLU A 193 3.18 16.41 -3.71
N PRO A 194 2.79 17.71 -3.82
CA PRO A 194 3.15 18.82 -2.94
C PRO A 194 2.46 18.72 -1.58
N CYS A 195 3.26 18.78 -0.51
CA CYS A 195 2.75 18.67 0.86
C CYS A 195 2.22 20.02 1.34
N ASP A 196 0.91 20.13 1.54
CA ASP A 196 0.32 21.24 2.27
C ASP A 196 0.43 20.99 3.77
N PRO A 197 1.18 21.81 4.55
CA PRO A 197 1.30 21.63 5.99
C PRO A 197 -0.02 21.76 6.75
N ARG A 198 -1.06 22.32 6.12
CA ARG A 198 -2.42 22.41 6.67
C ARG A 198 -3.31 21.22 6.32
N ALA A 199 -2.90 20.43 5.32
CA ALA A 199 -3.63 19.24 4.95
C ALA A 199 -3.49 18.16 6.02
N ARG A 200 -4.49 17.27 6.11
CA ARG A 200 -4.36 16.09 6.96
C ARG A 200 -3.26 15.18 6.39
N PRO A 201 -2.44 14.55 7.26
CA PRO A 201 -1.49 13.56 6.81
C PRO A 201 -2.18 12.50 5.96
N VAL A 202 -1.58 12.13 4.83
CA VAL A 202 -2.07 11.06 3.94
C VAL A 202 -1.81 9.69 4.57
N ALA A 203 -0.66 9.56 5.24
CA ALA A 203 -0.31 8.34 5.96
C ALA A 203 0.16 8.66 7.38
N ARG A 204 -0.27 7.81 8.32
CA ARG A 204 0.30 7.74 9.66
C ARG A 204 0.82 6.34 9.88
N VAL A 205 2.04 6.25 10.35
CA VAL A 205 2.69 4.98 10.68
C VAL A 205 3.05 5.01 12.16
N GLY A 206 2.57 4.04 12.92
CA GLY A 206 2.90 3.86 14.32
C GLY A 206 3.56 2.50 14.53
N ALA A 207 4.51 2.44 15.45
CA ALA A 207 5.08 1.18 15.91
C ALA A 207 5.23 1.20 17.42
N THR A 208 4.95 0.06 18.05
CA THR A 208 5.23 -0.17 19.47
C THR A 208 6.27 -1.27 19.60
N PHE A 209 7.15 -1.12 20.58
CA PHE A 209 8.26 -2.01 20.82
C PHE A 209 8.17 -2.65 22.20
N GLU A 210 8.83 -3.74 22.40
CA GLU A 210 9.14 -4.30 23.69
C GLU A 210 10.29 -3.52 24.33
N ARG A 211 10.58 -3.79 25.61
CA ARG A 211 11.67 -3.09 26.33
C ARG A 211 13.04 -3.37 25.75
N ASP A 212 13.20 -4.47 25.02
CA ASP A 212 14.43 -4.88 24.35
C ASP A 212 14.55 -4.31 22.91
N GLY A 213 13.63 -3.44 22.51
CA GLY A 213 13.64 -2.79 21.20
C GLY A 213 12.99 -3.62 20.06
N ARG A 214 12.49 -4.82 20.33
CA ARG A 214 11.81 -5.63 19.31
C ARG A 214 10.44 -5.06 18.99
N PRO A 215 10.04 -5.07 17.72
CA PRO A 215 8.72 -4.60 17.33
C PRO A 215 7.64 -5.57 17.84
N ARG A 216 6.60 -5.00 18.44
CA ARG A 216 5.44 -5.71 18.96
C ARG A 216 4.21 -5.54 18.08
N ARG A 217 3.98 -4.32 17.61
CA ARG A 217 2.82 -3.96 16.80
C ARG A 217 3.18 -2.82 15.87
N ALA A 218 2.65 -2.87 14.66
CA ALA A 218 2.70 -1.76 13.72
C ALA A 218 1.29 -1.38 13.27
N GLU A 219 1.07 -0.09 13.05
CA GLU A 219 -0.20 0.44 12.54
C GLU A 219 0.11 1.41 11.41
N ILE A 220 -0.65 1.28 10.32
CA ILE A 220 -0.57 2.19 9.17
C ILE A 220 -2.00 2.66 8.88
N ASP A 221 -2.24 3.95 9.05
CA ASP A 221 -3.43 4.62 8.56
C ASP A 221 -3.09 5.31 7.25
N TYR A 222 -3.70 4.89 6.16
CA TYR A 222 -3.50 5.48 4.86
C TYR A 222 -4.84 5.72 4.17
N PHE A 223 -5.19 6.97 3.93
CA PHE A 223 -6.43 7.38 3.28
C PHE A 223 -7.67 6.70 3.91
N ARG A 224 -8.22 5.67 3.26
CA ARG A 224 -9.34 4.87 3.74
C ARG A 224 -8.96 3.51 4.31
N TYR A 225 -7.67 3.19 4.29
CA TYR A 225 -7.18 1.90 4.75
C TYR A 225 -6.53 2.02 6.12
N GLN A 226 -6.80 1.06 6.97
CA GLN A 226 -6.08 0.86 8.22
C GLN A 226 -5.48 -0.53 8.21
N LEU A 227 -4.15 -0.60 8.24
CA LEU A 227 -3.42 -1.83 8.44
C LEU A 227 -2.94 -1.88 9.90
N THR A 228 -3.24 -2.99 10.58
CA THR A 228 -2.68 -3.29 11.90
C THR A 228 -1.95 -4.62 11.81
N VAL A 229 -0.70 -4.65 12.25
CA VAL A 229 0.13 -5.84 12.34
C VAL A 229 0.40 -6.12 13.81
N ASP A 230 -0.14 -7.20 14.34
CA ASP A 230 0.13 -7.69 15.69
C ASP A 230 1.15 -8.84 15.60
N LEU A 231 2.39 -8.53 15.94
CA LEU A 231 3.50 -9.46 15.84
C LEU A 231 3.49 -10.52 16.97
N VAL A 232 2.90 -10.18 18.11
CA VAL A 232 2.72 -11.12 19.23
C VAL A 232 1.59 -12.08 18.93
N GLY A 233 0.45 -11.57 18.48
CA GLY A 233 -0.71 -12.36 18.07
C GLY A 233 -0.56 -13.01 16.69
N LYS A 234 0.56 -12.73 15.99
CA LYS A 234 0.88 -13.27 14.65
C LYS A 234 -0.24 -13.05 13.63
N THR A 235 -0.84 -11.87 13.66
CA THR A 235 -1.94 -11.51 12.76
C THR A 235 -1.74 -10.14 12.16
N ALA A 236 -2.13 -9.97 10.90
CA ALA A 236 -2.29 -8.67 10.28
C ALA A 236 -3.75 -8.48 9.87
N THR A 237 -4.27 -7.27 10.02
CA THR A 237 -5.64 -6.92 9.62
C THR A 237 -5.61 -5.68 8.76
N VAL A 238 -6.34 -5.72 7.65
CA VAL A 238 -6.63 -4.55 6.83
C VAL A 238 -8.11 -4.24 6.97
N ALA A 239 -8.44 -3.06 7.42
CA ALA A 239 -9.82 -2.56 7.48
C ALA A 239 -10.00 -1.44 6.48
N LEU A 240 -11.16 -1.44 5.80
CA LEU A 240 -11.58 -0.38 4.92
C LEU A 240 -12.50 0.56 5.71
N ARG A 241 -12.11 1.82 5.86
CA ARG A 241 -12.98 2.86 6.41
C ARG A 241 -13.86 3.39 5.29
N LEU A 242 -15.13 3.03 5.31
CA LEU A 242 -16.11 3.66 4.44
C LEU A 242 -16.34 5.10 4.90
N PRO A 243 -16.53 6.05 3.98
CA PRO A 243 -16.82 7.45 4.29
C PRO A 243 -18.15 7.62 5.03
#